data_6a9a67267123ddf62ddb95277efea155
#
_entry.id   6a9a67267123ddf62ddb95277efea155
#
_cell.length_a   1.000
_cell.length_b   1.000
_cell.length_c   1.000
_cell.angle_alpha   90.00
_cell.angle_beta   90.00
_cell.angle_gamma   90.00
#
_symmetry.space_group_name_H-M   'P 1'
#
loop_
_entity.id
_entity.type
_entity.pdbx_description
1 polymer ?
#
loop_
_entity_poly.entity_id
_entity_poly.type
_entity_poly.pdbx_seq_one_letter_code
_entity_poly.pdbx_strand_id
1 'polypeptide(L)'
;MTDASATAARRPGEQALTALGLGAPALDPADASAHGFPGGGRWRTEIPSCEGPEALAAVLKESSRLDVPIHRISQGSGVWMLTDAEITEMVEATDERGIELCLFTGPRGTWDIGGSVRTDSRGAGLRARGHDAVAGCVEDAVRATELGVKCLLVADEGVLWTLHRARRTGIIPADTTLKVSALIGPVNPAAYAVYERLGADSINVPSDLTLDHLTEIRRVSGAPMDMYIEAPDDLGGYIRMYEVAELIRRGAPLYLKFGLSRAPGIYPWGTHLRDVTLDTARERVRRGRLALDLLARHGADGDMAPLGSRLPGPLHRFPTGA
;
A
#
# COMPACT_ATOMS: atom_id res chain seq x y z
N MET A 1 22.57 -29.55 3.51
CA MET A 1 21.65 -29.29 2.41
C MET A 1 20.31 -29.90 2.80
N THR A 2 19.51 -29.16 3.52
CA THR A 2 18.15 -29.56 3.89
C THR A 2 17.21 -28.88 2.92
N ASP A 3 16.57 -29.70 2.11
CA ASP A 3 15.56 -29.35 1.11
C ASP A 3 14.34 -28.74 1.83
N ALA A 4 14.28 -27.42 1.86
CA ALA A 4 13.14 -26.66 2.38
C ALA A 4 12.17 -26.38 1.23
N SER A 5 11.72 -27.43 0.56
CA SER A 5 10.49 -27.38 -0.23
C SER A 5 9.33 -27.31 0.76
N ALA A 6 9.04 -26.11 1.27
CA ALA A 6 7.84 -25.85 2.03
C ALA A 6 6.65 -26.03 1.07
N THR A 7 6.14 -27.25 1.01
CA THR A 7 4.85 -27.55 0.42
C THR A 7 3.83 -26.67 1.16
N ALA A 8 3.29 -25.65 0.49
CA ALA A 8 2.28 -24.78 1.08
C ALA A 8 1.17 -25.66 1.67
N ALA A 9 0.96 -25.56 2.99
CA ALA A 9 -0.03 -26.37 3.67
C ALA A 9 -1.39 -26.06 3.05
N ARG A 10 -2.05 -27.11 2.54
CA ARG A 10 -3.39 -26.95 1.95
C ARG A 10 -4.36 -26.48 3.02
N ARG A 11 -5.20 -25.52 2.70
CA ARG A 11 -6.25 -25.02 3.58
C ARG A 11 -7.12 -26.18 4.11
N PRO A 12 -7.63 -26.14 5.34
CA PRO A 12 -8.46 -27.21 5.90
C PRO A 12 -9.64 -27.60 5.01
N GLY A 13 -10.30 -26.64 4.35
CA GLY A 13 -11.36 -26.91 3.38
C GLY A 13 -10.88 -27.66 2.11
N GLU A 14 -9.68 -27.38 1.63
CA GLU A 14 -9.08 -28.12 0.50
C GLU A 14 -8.69 -29.55 0.88
N GLN A 15 -8.21 -29.75 2.10
CA GLN A 15 -7.94 -31.07 2.64
C GLN A 15 -9.23 -31.90 2.72
N ALA A 16 -10.32 -31.30 3.23
CA ALA A 16 -11.64 -31.94 3.27
C ALA A 16 -12.15 -32.29 1.86
N LEU A 17 -12.06 -31.37 0.89
CA LEU A 17 -12.45 -31.62 -0.50
C LEU A 17 -11.60 -32.76 -1.11
N THR A 18 -10.31 -32.78 -0.83
CA THR A 18 -9.43 -33.87 -1.29
C THR A 18 -9.84 -35.22 -0.72
N ALA A 19 -10.17 -35.27 0.57
CA ALA A 19 -10.65 -36.48 1.22
C ALA A 19 -12.00 -36.97 0.64
N LEU A 20 -12.80 -36.07 0.10
CA LEU A 20 -14.07 -36.37 -0.57
C LEU A 20 -13.90 -36.70 -2.06
N GLY A 21 -12.67 -36.74 -2.60
CA GLY A 21 -12.41 -36.95 -4.03
C GLY A 21 -12.70 -35.72 -4.91
N LEU A 22 -12.89 -34.55 -4.32
CA LEU A 22 -13.19 -33.27 -4.97
C LEU A 22 -12.00 -32.28 -4.92
N GLY A 23 -10.80 -32.78 -4.65
CA GLY A 23 -9.61 -31.94 -4.50
C GLY A 23 -9.18 -31.28 -5.81
N ALA A 24 -8.69 -30.04 -5.71
CA ALA A 24 -8.06 -29.34 -6.81
C ALA A 24 -6.65 -29.90 -7.11
N PRO A 25 -6.09 -29.67 -8.32
CA PRO A 25 -4.70 -29.96 -8.63
C PRO A 25 -3.74 -29.31 -7.63
N ALA A 26 -2.54 -29.86 -7.51
CA ALA A 26 -1.49 -29.25 -6.72
C ALA A 26 -1.09 -27.88 -7.30
N LEU A 27 -0.78 -26.94 -6.43
CA LEU A 27 -0.25 -25.64 -6.83
C LEU A 27 1.14 -25.84 -7.48
N ASP A 28 1.40 -25.14 -8.57
CA ASP A 28 2.72 -25.16 -9.19
C ASP A 28 3.73 -24.37 -8.33
N PRO A 29 4.80 -24.99 -7.84
CA PRO A 29 5.85 -24.27 -7.11
C PRO A 29 6.48 -23.13 -7.92
N ALA A 30 6.55 -23.26 -9.25
CA ALA A 30 7.10 -22.24 -10.14
C ALA A 30 6.31 -20.92 -10.15
N ASP A 31 5.06 -20.92 -9.67
CA ASP A 31 4.26 -19.71 -9.53
C ASP A 31 4.57 -18.90 -8.26
N ALA A 32 5.36 -19.45 -7.35
CA ALA A 32 5.75 -18.73 -6.14
C ALA A 32 6.76 -17.63 -6.45
N SER A 33 6.54 -16.43 -5.90
CA SER A 33 7.53 -15.36 -5.97
C SER A 33 8.83 -15.77 -5.26
N ALA A 34 9.97 -15.53 -5.88
CA ALA A 34 11.29 -15.72 -5.28
C ALA A 34 11.75 -14.49 -4.45
N HIS A 35 10.96 -13.42 -4.42
CA HIS A 35 11.32 -12.15 -3.83
C HIS A 35 10.82 -12.01 -2.38
N GLY A 36 11.53 -11.18 -1.60
CA GLY A 36 11.16 -10.77 -0.24
C GLY A 36 11.57 -9.32 0.01
N PHE A 37 11.20 -8.79 1.17
CA PHE A 37 11.67 -7.48 1.58
C PHE A 37 13.16 -7.50 1.92
N PRO A 38 13.90 -6.41 1.67
CA PRO A 38 15.35 -6.36 1.96
C PRO A 38 15.71 -6.61 3.44
N GLY A 39 14.81 -6.25 4.37
CA GLY A 39 14.94 -6.51 5.80
C GLY A 39 14.47 -7.89 6.25
N GLY A 40 14.14 -8.77 5.31
CA GLY A 40 13.54 -10.09 5.56
C GLY A 40 12.02 -10.08 5.53
N GLY A 41 11.44 -11.28 5.39
CA GLY A 41 10.01 -11.50 5.29
C GLY A 41 9.45 -11.27 3.88
N ARG A 42 8.25 -11.77 3.67
CA ARG A 42 7.58 -11.79 2.37
C ARG A 42 6.37 -10.86 2.31
N TRP A 43 5.80 -10.51 3.45
CA TRP A 43 4.63 -9.66 3.53
C TRP A 43 4.67 -8.70 4.72
N ARG A 44 3.91 -7.61 4.59
CA ARG A 44 3.72 -6.55 5.57
C ARG A 44 2.25 -6.17 5.63
N THR A 45 1.84 -5.49 6.69
CA THR A 45 0.49 -4.93 6.85
C THR A 45 0.50 -3.43 6.66
N GLU A 46 -0.56 -2.90 6.06
CA GLU A 46 -0.79 -1.47 5.93
C GLU A 46 -2.23 -1.12 6.28
N ILE A 47 -2.41 -0.09 7.11
CA ILE A 47 -3.72 0.53 7.37
C ILE A 47 -3.81 1.83 6.55
N PRO A 48 -4.62 1.86 5.51
CA PRO A 48 -4.84 3.05 4.69
C PRO A 48 -5.91 3.98 5.29
N SER A 49 -6.03 5.16 4.71
CA SER A 49 -7.09 6.13 5.05
C SER A 49 -7.08 6.55 6.53
N CYS A 50 -5.88 6.73 7.08
CA CYS A 50 -5.67 7.24 8.41
C CYS A 50 -5.51 8.77 8.34
N GLU A 51 -6.62 9.47 8.57
CA GLU A 51 -6.74 10.89 8.31
C GLU A 51 -6.54 11.70 9.60
N GLY A 52 -5.32 12.16 9.84
CA GLY A 52 -4.95 13.01 10.97
C GLY A 52 -4.60 12.26 12.28
N PRO A 53 -4.12 13.01 13.31
CA PRO A 53 -3.58 12.45 14.55
C PRO A 53 -4.59 11.61 15.35
N GLU A 54 -5.85 12.07 15.45
CA GLU A 54 -6.88 11.32 16.19
C GLU A 54 -7.18 9.95 15.56
N ALA A 55 -7.23 9.88 14.22
CA ALA A 55 -7.41 8.62 13.50
C ALA A 55 -6.20 7.71 13.72
N LEU A 56 -4.99 8.28 13.71
CA LEU A 56 -3.76 7.54 14.01
C LEU A 56 -3.79 6.97 15.44
N ALA A 57 -4.14 7.77 16.43
CA ALA A 57 -4.27 7.31 17.81
C ALA A 57 -5.30 6.17 17.95
N ALA A 58 -6.44 6.27 17.24
CA ALA A 58 -7.45 5.21 17.20
C ALA A 58 -6.92 3.91 16.56
N VAL A 59 -6.19 4.01 15.45
CA VAL A 59 -5.54 2.87 14.78
C VAL A 59 -4.53 2.20 15.71
N LEU A 60 -3.63 2.96 16.33
CA LEU A 60 -2.58 2.44 17.21
C LEU A 60 -3.16 1.76 18.45
N LYS A 61 -4.20 2.36 19.05
CA LYS A 61 -4.90 1.77 20.19
C LYS A 61 -5.58 0.44 19.79
N GLU A 62 -6.26 0.42 18.66
CA GLU A 62 -6.96 -0.77 18.19
C GLU A 62 -5.99 -1.87 17.74
N SER A 63 -4.86 -1.50 17.12
CA SER A 63 -3.76 -2.41 16.78
C SER A 63 -3.24 -3.14 18.03
N SER A 64 -2.97 -2.40 19.11
CA SER A 64 -2.53 -2.99 20.38
C SER A 64 -3.60 -3.89 20.99
N ARG A 65 -4.89 -3.49 20.93
CA ARG A 65 -6.01 -4.27 21.49
C ARG A 65 -6.25 -5.60 20.76
N LEU A 66 -6.06 -5.59 19.44
CA LEU A 66 -6.33 -6.76 18.58
C LEU A 66 -5.07 -7.55 18.20
N ASP A 67 -3.90 -7.14 18.70
CA ASP A 67 -2.62 -7.73 18.33
C ASP A 67 -2.42 -7.79 16.80
N VAL A 68 -2.57 -6.64 16.14
CA VAL A 68 -2.36 -6.49 14.70
C VAL A 68 -1.07 -5.73 14.46
N PRO A 69 0.00 -6.36 13.99
CA PRO A 69 1.23 -5.67 13.62
C PRO A 69 0.97 -4.74 12.44
N ILE A 70 1.47 -3.50 12.51
CA ILE A 70 1.33 -2.51 11.44
C ILE A 70 2.72 -2.05 11.00
N HIS A 71 3.02 -2.18 9.72
CA HIS A 71 4.28 -1.75 9.13
C HIS A 71 4.19 -0.38 8.47
N ARG A 72 3.01 -0.05 7.93
CA ARG A 72 2.74 1.23 7.28
C ARG A 72 1.35 1.73 7.60
N ILE A 73 1.25 3.04 7.76
CA ILE A 73 -0.01 3.78 7.83
C ILE A 73 0.00 4.78 6.69
N SER A 74 -1.09 4.87 5.92
CA SER A 74 -1.20 5.85 4.84
C SER A 74 -2.45 6.72 4.95
N GLN A 75 -2.25 8.00 4.66
CA GLN A 75 -3.27 9.04 4.58
C GLN A 75 -3.62 9.29 3.12
N GLY A 76 -4.85 9.70 2.84
CA GLY A 76 -5.33 9.85 1.47
C GLY A 76 -5.85 11.23 1.10
N SER A 77 -6.13 12.12 2.05
CA SER A 77 -6.64 13.47 1.74
C SER A 77 -5.58 14.42 1.18
N GLY A 78 -4.33 14.25 1.56
CA GLY A 78 -3.20 15.06 1.11
C GLY A 78 -2.51 15.79 2.25
N VAL A 79 -1.22 16.07 2.10
CA VAL A 79 -0.39 16.83 3.05
C VAL A 79 -1.00 18.20 3.33
N TRP A 80 -1.52 18.88 2.32
CA TRP A 80 -2.15 20.19 2.41
C TRP A 80 -3.41 20.24 3.30
N MET A 81 -3.99 19.08 3.66
CA MET A 81 -5.14 18.98 4.59
C MET A 81 -4.73 18.85 6.05
N LEU A 82 -3.44 18.88 6.35
CA LEU A 82 -2.89 18.78 7.70
C LEU A 82 -2.07 20.01 8.03
N THR A 83 -2.14 20.49 9.28
CA THR A 83 -1.23 21.49 9.82
C THR A 83 0.15 20.87 10.08
N ASP A 84 1.19 21.71 10.23
CA ASP A 84 2.54 21.25 10.58
C ASP A 84 2.56 20.50 11.92
N ALA A 85 1.79 20.98 12.89
CA ALA A 85 1.67 20.34 14.20
C ALA A 85 1.06 18.93 14.10
N GLU A 86 0.00 18.76 13.29
CA GLU A 86 -0.62 17.45 13.04
C GLU A 86 0.33 16.48 12.35
N ILE A 87 1.09 16.95 11.35
CA ILE A 87 2.09 16.11 10.68
C ILE A 87 3.19 15.69 11.64
N THR A 88 3.71 16.63 12.44
CA THR A 88 4.74 16.35 13.44
C THR A 88 4.28 15.33 14.47
N GLU A 89 3.07 15.50 15.02
CA GLU A 89 2.46 14.53 15.95
C GLU A 89 2.35 13.13 15.32
N MET A 90 1.91 13.04 14.07
CA MET A 90 1.81 11.76 13.37
C MET A 90 3.18 11.12 13.12
N VAL A 91 4.20 11.90 12.78
CA VAL A 91 5.58 11.41 12.58
C VAL A 91 6.13 10.87 13.89
N GLU A 92 6.04 11.61 14.99
CA GLU A 92 6.52 11.21 16.30
C GLU A 92 5.85 9.90 16.75
N ALA A 93 4.53 9.82 16.68
CA ALA A 93 3.75 8.65 17.10
C ALA A 93 4.05 7.39 16.28
N THR A 94 4.38 7.54 15.00
CA THR A 94 4.75 6.41 14.12
C THR A 94 6.21 6.03 14.24
N ASP A 95 7.13 6.98 14.38
CA ASP A 95 8.57 6.72 14.55
C ASP A 95 8.86 5.98 15.85
N GLU A 96 8.20 6.32 16.96
CA GLU A 96 8.29 5.60 18.25
C GLU A 96 8.00 4.09 18.11
N ARG A 97 7.18 3.71 17.15
CA ARG A 97 6.74 2.33 16.90
C ARG A 97 7.40 1.66 15.71
N GLY A 98 8.29 2.36 15.02
CA GLY A 98 8.92 1.89 13.80
C GLY A 98 7.94 1.69 12.64
N ILE A 99 6.81 2.40 12.64
CA ILE A 99 5.80 2.37 11.57
C ILE A 99 6.16 3.40 10.50
N GLU A 100 6.04 3.04 9.24
CA GLU A 100 6.22 3.97 8.12
C GLU A 100 4.97 4.82 7.93
N LEU A 101 5.07 6.14 8.13
CA LEU A 101 4.00 7.09 7.78
C LEU A 101 4.10 7.48 6.32
N CYS A 102 3.03 7.27 5.56
CA CYS A 102 2.94 7.59 4.14
C CYS A 102 1.85 8.63 3.90
N LEU A 103 2.21 9.84 3.47
CA LEU A 103 1.27 10.92 3.20
C LEU A 103 1.09 11.14 1.70
N PHE A 104 -0.15 11.43 1.30
CA PHE A 104 -0.49 11.71 -0.09
C PHE A 104 -0.03 13.11 -0.49
N THR A 105 0.63 13.24 -1.66
CA THR A 105 0.95 14.54 -2.25
C THR A 105 -0.24 15.05 -3.07
N GLY A 106 -0.77 16.23 -2.71
CA GLY A 106 -1.87 16.88 -3.41
C GLY A 106 -1.40 18.10 -4.21
N PRO A 107 -2.28 18.94 -4.75
CA PRO A 107 -3.73 18.83 -4.75
C PRO A 107 -4.27 17.77 -5.71
N ARG A 108 -5.49 17.27 -5.43
CA ARG A 108 -6.21 16.38 -6.35
C ARG A 108 -7.02 17.19 -7.35
N GLY A 109 -6.96 16.81 -8.62
CA GLY A 109 -7.75 17.48 -9.66
C GLY A 109 -9.27 17.39 -9.46
N THR A 110 -9.79 16.41 -8.68
CA THR A 110 -11.21 16.31 -8.31
C THR A 110 -11.69 17.44 -7.42
N TRP A 111 -10.80 18.09 -6.69
CA TRP A 111 -11.13 19.17 -5.77
C TRP A 111 -10.79 20.54 -6.33
N ASP A 112 -10.29 20.58 -7.56
CA ASP A 112 -9.94 21.77 -8.31
C ASP A 112 -10.90 21.97 -9.52
N ILE A 113 -10.62 22.91 -10.37
CA ILE A 113 -11.39 23.27 -11.55
C ILE A 113 -11.24 22.19 -12.63
N GLY A 114 -12.29 21.42 -12.90
CA GLY A 114 -12.23 20.43 -13.95
C GLY A 114 -13.56 19.71 -14.18
N GLY A 115 -14.33 20.15 -15.18
CA GLY A 115 -15.62 19.53 -15.48
C GLY A 115 -15.55 18.04 -15.82
N SER A 116 -14.48 17.59 -16.52
CA SER A 116 -14.27 16.18 -16.89
C SER A 116 -14.01 15.27 -15.68
N VAL A 117 -13.52 15.84 -14.58
CA VAL A 117 -13.21 15.12 -13.35
C VAL A 117 -14.44 14.74 -12.56
N ARG A 118 -15.55 15.50 -12.72
CA ARG A 118 -16.83 15.24 -12.04
C ARG A 118 -17.61 14.09 -12.66
N THR A 119 -17.33 13.75 -13.91
CA THR A 119 -18.04 12.70 -14.66
C THR A 119 -17.33 11.35 -14.61
N ASP A 120 -15.99 11.33 -14.42
CA ASP A 120 -15.21 10.11 -14.23
C ASP A 120 -14.08 10.38 -13.21
N SER A 121 -14.40 10.11 -11.95
CA SER A 121 -13.55 10.46 -10.82
C SER A 121 -12.34 9.52 -10.63
N ARG A 122 -12.26 8.37 -11.31
CA ARG A 122 -11.37 7.30 -10.89
C ARG A 122 -9.91 7.44 -11.33
N GLY A 123 -9.62 7.91 -12.50
CA GLY A 123 -8.23 8.02 -12.98
C GLY A 123 -7.82 9.46 -13.25
N ALA A 124 -8.69 10.22 -13.93
CA ALA A 124 -8.42 11.60 -14.28
C ALA A 124 -8.45 12.56 -13.07
N GLY A 125 -9.18 12.19 -12.01
CA GLY A 125 -9.41 13.06 -10.86
C GLY A 125 -8.22 13.27 -9.93
N LEU A 126 -7.20 12.41 -10.03
CA LEU A 126 -6.01 12.51 -9.19
C LEU A 126 -4.81 13.10 -9.91
N ARG A 127 -4.92 13.29 -11.22
CA ARG A 127 -3.82 13.82 -12.04
C ARG A 127 -3.51 15.27 -11.69
N ALA A 128 -2.24 15.58 -11.59
CA ALA A 128 -1.76 16.95 -11.45
C ALA A 128 -1.94 17.69 -12.80
N ARG A 129 -2.95 18.55 -12.88
CA ARG A 129 -3.32 19.22 -14.12
C ARG A 129 -2.56 20.53 -14.29
N GLY A 130 -1.67 20.58 -15.26
CA GLY A 130 -0.87 21.76 -15.55
C GLY A 130 0.32 21.92 -14.60
N HIS A 131 1.09 22.98 -14.83
CA HIS A 131 2.33 23.25 -14.11
C HIS A 131 2.09 23.50 -12.61
N ASP A 132 1.08 24.30 -12.28
CA ASP A 132 0.81 24.73 -10.91
C ASP A 132 0.42 23.57 -10.00
N ALA A 133 -0.35 22.59 -10.51
CA ALA A 133 -0.69 21.38 -9.74
C ALA A 133 0.54 20.49 -9.48
N VAL A 134 1.45 20.36 -10.44
CA VAL A 134 2.73 19.67 -10.24
C VAL A 134 3.59 20.42 -9.21
N ALA A 135 3.67 21.75 -9.30
CA ALA A 135 4.39 22.57 -8.35
C ALA A 135 3.83 22.39 -6.91
N GLY A 136 2.50 22.41 -6.75
CA GLY A 136 1.85 22.14 -5.46
C GLY A 136 2.16 20.75 -4.89
N CYS A 137 2.22 19.71 -5.73
CA CYS A 137 2.62 18.38 -5.29
C CYS A 137 4.09 18.34 -4.81
N VAL A 138 4.97 19.08 -5.46
CA VAL A 138 6.38 19.20 -5.03
C VAL A 138 6.49 19.99 -3.73
N GLU A 139 5.74 21.09 -3.59
CA GLU A 139 5.68 21.87 -2.35
C GLU A 139 5.20 21.01 -1.15
N ASP A 140 4.12 20.23 -1.33
CA ASP A 140 3.67 19.26 -0.34
C ASP A 140 4.75 18.24 0.03
N ALA A 141 5.48 17.74 -0.96
CA ALA A 141 6.55 16.77 -0.73
C ALA A 141 7.72 17.37 0.06
N VAL A 142 8.15 18.60 -0.27
CA VAL A 142 9.19 19.33 0.46
C VAL A 142 8.74 19.55 1.91
N ARG A 143 7.55 20.13 2.10
CA ARG A 143 6.99 20.39 3.44
C ARG A 143 6.89 19.11 4.28
N ALA A 144 6.35 18.03 3.72
CA ALA A 144 6.20 16.76 4.43
C ALA A 144 7.55 16.19 4.86
N THR A 145 8.55 16.22 3.97
CA THR A 145 9.88 15.68 4.28
C THR A 145 10.67 16.56 5.25
N GLU A 146 10.50 17.88 5.23
CA GLU A 146 11.04 18.80 6.23
C GLU A 146 10.49 18.51 7.63
N LEU A 147 9.23 18.06 7.73
CA LEU A 147 8.57 17.65 8.96
C LEU A 147 8.83 16.19 9.35
N GLY A 148 9.72 15.50 8.63
CA GLY A 148 10.18 14.15 8.98
C GLY A 148 9.43 12.99 8.28
N VAL A 149 8.48 13.26 7.41
CA VAL A 149 7.79 12.19 6.63
C VAL A 149 8.77 11.55 5.66
N LYS A 150 8.79 10.21 5.62
CA LYS A 150 9.74 9.42 4.81
C LYS A 150 9.11 8.66 3.66
N CYS A 151 7.78 8.63 3.57
CA CYS A 151 7.06 7.98 2.48
C CYS A 151 5.99 8.91 1.91
N LEU A 152 6.00 9.07 0.59
CA LEU A 152 5.06 9.91 -0.14
C LEU A 152 4.21 9.05 -1.07
N LEU A 153 2.87 9.19 -0.99
CA LEU A 153 1.92 8.55 -1.89
C LEU A 153 1.67 9.45 -3.10
N VAL A 154 1.87 8.93 -4.29
CA VAL A 154 1.82 9.68 -5.55
C VAL A 154 0.78 9.07 -6.49
N ALA A 155 -0.04 9.91 -7.12
CA ALA A 155 -1.10 9.49 -8.03
C ALA A 155 -1.01 10.13 -9.43
N ASP A 156 0.20 10.47 -9.85
CA ASP A 156 0.50 11.03 -11.18
C ASP A 156 1.92 10.66 -11.60
N GLU A 157 2.11 10.20 -12.83
CA GLU A 157 3.41 9.76 -13.34
C GLU A 157 4.41 10.91 -13.47
N GLY A 158 3.93 12.11 -13.87
CA GLY A 158 4.75 13.30 -13.96
C GLY A 158 5.24 13.76 -12.58
N VAL A 159 4.37 13.70 -11.57
CA VAL A 159 4.74 13.97 -10.18
C VAL A 159 5.74 12.94 -9.67
N LEU A 160 5.50 11.63 -9.91
CA LEU A 160 6.43 10.56 -9.53
C LEU A 160 7.84 10.82 -10.10
N TRP A 161 7.91 11.06 -11.40
CA TRP A 161 9.17 11.34 -12.08
C TRP A 161 9.85 12.60 -11.52
N THR A 162 9.09 13.66 -11.26
CA THR A 162 9.60 14.92 -10.69
C THR A 162 10.16 14.71 -9.28
N LEU A 163 9.43 14.00 -8.40
CA LEU A 163 9.88 13.71 -7.05
C LEU A 163 11.08 12.74 -7.03
N HIS A 164 11.14 11.79 -7.96
CA HIS A 164 12.34 10.97 -8.13
C HIS A 164 13.57 11.82 -8.48
N ARG A 165 13.43 12.84 -9.34
CA ARG A 165 14.51 13.78 -9.62
C ARG A 165 14.83 14.66 -8.41
N ALA A 166 13.81 15.14 -7.69
CA ALA A 166 13.97 15.97 -6.51
C ALA A 166 14.81 15.26 -5.42
N ARG A 167 14.57 13.96 -5.15
CA ARG A 167 15.43 13.21 -4.21
C ARG A 167 16.85 12.97 -4.72
N ARG A 168 17.05 12.86 -6.04
CA ARG A 168 18.41 12.73 -6.63
C ARG A 168 19.20 14.03 -6.59
N THR A 169 18.54 15.17 -6.57
CA THR A 169 19.18 16.50 -6.53
C THR A 169 19.22 17.10 -5.13
N GLY A 170 18.70 16.39 -4.11
CA GLY A 170 18.71 16.84 -2.72
C GLY A 170 17.63 17.87 -2.37
N ILE A 171 16.63 18.09 -3.24
CA ILE A 171 15.45 18.94 -2.96
C ILE A 171 14.60 18.29 -1.88
N ILE A 172 14.47 16.96 -1.90
CA ILE A 172 13.94 16.17 -0.80
C ILE A 172 14.98 15.11 -0.40
N PRO A 173 14.91 14.53 0.82
CA PRO A 173 15.88 13.53 1.28
C PRO A 173 15.98 12.34 0.31
N ALA A 174 17.21 11.85 0.08
CA ALA A 174 17.50 10.77 -0.86
C ALA A 174 16.85 9.43 -0.47
N ASP A 175 16.56 9.23 0.82
CA ASP A 175 15.91 8.04 1.39
C ASP A 175 14.38 8.14 1.43
N THR A 176 13.78 9.18 0.83
CA THR A 176 12.33 9.30 0.71
C THR A 176 11.77 8.19 -0.15
N THR A 177 10.85 7.38 0.38
CA THR A 177 10.11 6.35 -0.35
C THR A 177 9.01 6.97 -1.21
N LEU A 178 8.93 6.62 -2.48
CA LEU A 178 7.86 7.02 -3.39
C LEU A 178 6.93 5.84 -3.66
N LYS A 179 5.68 5.96 -3.23
CA LYS A 179 4.66 4.94 -3.34
C LYS A 179 3.62 5.33 -4.39
N VAL A 180 3.34 4.43 -5.34
CA VAL A 180 2.31 4.64 -6.36
C VAL A 180 0.91 4.33 -5.81
N SER A 181 -0.04 5.23 -6.04
CA SER A 181 -1.43 5.08 -5.60
C SER A 181 -2.15 3.95 -6.35
N ALA A 182 -3.08 3.27 -5.67
CA ALA A 182 -3.95 2.27 -6.26
C ALA A 182 -4.84 2.84 -7.40
N LEU A 183 -5.10 4.13 -7.40
CA LEU A 183 -5.92 4.80 -8.42
C LEU A 183 -5.23 4.93 -9.78
N ILE A 184 -3.91 4.76 -9.82
CA ILE A 184 -3.12 4.70 -11.06
C ILE A 184 -2.30 3.40 -11.15
N GLY A 185 -2.71 2.38 -10.39
CA GLY A 185 -1.98 1.12 -10.30
C GLY A 185 -1.83 0.40 -11.65
N PRO A 186 -0.65 -0.15 -11.95
CA PRO A 186 -0.40 -0.90 -13.18
C PRO A 186 -1.14 -2.23 -13.18
N VAL A 187 -1.61 -2.63 -14.35
CA VAL A 187 -2.39 -3.87 -14.57
C VAL A 187 -1.64 -4.94 -15.34
N ASN A 188 -0.38 -4.69 -15.71
CA ASN A 188 0.44 -5.61 -16.48
C ASN A 188 1.94 -5.43 -16.18
N PRO A 189 2.79 -6.40 -16.55
CA PRO A 189 4.23 -6.35 -16.28
C PRO A 189 4.95 -5.13 -16.85
N ALA A 190 4.60 -4.72 -18.06
CA ALA A 190 5.26 -3.59 -18.73
C ALA A 190 4.97 -2.26 -18.00
N ALA A 191 3.70 -2.02 -17.64
CA ALA A 191 3.32 -0.84 -16.88
C ALA A 191 3.98 -0.82 -15.49
N TYR A 192 4.07 -1.98 -14.82
CA TYR A 192 4.76 -2.10 -13.53
C TYR A 192 6.24 -1.71 -13.63
N ALA A 193 6.94 -2.20 -14.65
CA ALA A 193 8.32 -1.85 -14.92
C ALA A 193 8.50 -0.36 -15.26
N VAL A 194 7.53 0.27 -15.92
CA VAL A 194 7.55 1.72 -16.19
C VAL A 194 7.50 2.52 -14.89
N TYR A 195 6.60 2.21 -13.97
CA TYR A 195 6.53 2.90 -12.67
C TYR A 195 7.83 2.75 -11.86
N GLU A 196 8.41 1.56 -11.86
CA GLU A 196 9.70 1.33 -11.21
C GLU A 196 10.81 2.21 -11.84
N ARG A 197 10.86 2.33 -13.16
CA ARG A 197 11.81 3.21 -13.87
C ARG A 197 11.57 4.69 -13.59
N LEU A 198 10.32 5.10 -13.38
CA LEU A 198 9.98 6.47 -12.98
C LEU A 198 10.37 6.79 -11.54
N GLY A 199 10.83 5.79 -10.78
CA GLY A 199 11.36 5.96 -9.44
C GLY A 199 10.46 5.49 -8.31
N ALA A 200 9.45 4.68 -8.59
CA ALA A 200 8.61 4.08 -7.57
C ALA A 200 9.38 3.03 -6.75
N ASP A 201 9.23 3.08 -5.43
CA ASP A 201 9.81 2.13 -4.47
C ASP A 201 8.77 1.12 -3.97
N SER A 202 7.48 1.44 -4.07
CA SER A 202 6.35 0.59 -3.71
C SER A 202 5.17 0.92 -4.62
N ILE A 203 4.49 -0.11 -5.15
CA ILE A 203 3.53 0.09 -6.22
C ILE A 203 2.21 -0.61 -5.87
N ASN A 204 1.14 0.18 -5.68
CA ASN A 204 -0.18 -0.41 -5.57
C ASN A 204 -0.65 -0.99 -6.91
N VAL A 205 -1.25 -2.17 -6.85
CA VAL A 205 -1.92 -2.79 -8.00
C VAL A 205 -3.43 -2.88 -7.74
N PRO A 206 -4.26 -2.91 -8.80
CA PRO A 206 -5.69 -3.14 -8.65
C PRO A 206 -6.01 -4.46 -7.95
N SER A 207 -7.05 -4.46 -7.12
CA SER A 207 -7.45 -5.63 -6.31
C SER A 207 -8.10 -6.74 -7.11
N ASP A 208 -8.50 -6.49 -8.35
CA ASP A 208 -9.13 -7.46 -9.27
C ASP A 208 -8.13 -8.23 -10.14
N LEU A 209 -6.83 -7.97 -10.02
CA LEU A 209 -5.83 -8.78 -10.71
C LEU A 209 -5.89 -10.24 -10.26
N THR A 210 -5.88 -11.16 -11.23
CA THR A 210 -5.82 -12.58 -10.94
C THR A 210 -4.46 -12.97 -10.34
N LEU A 211 -4.40 -14.15 -9.73
CA LEU A 211 -3.14 -14.69 -9.20
C LEU A 211 -2.09 -14.86 -10.32
N ASP A 212 -2.50 -15.20 -11.53
CA ASP A 212 -1.61 -15.34 -12.68
C ASP A 212 -1.04 -13.99 -13.12
N HIS A 213 -1.86 -12.93 -13.16
CA HIS A 213 -1.37 -11.58 -13.43
C HIS A 213 -0.31 -11.13 -12.42
N LEU A 214 -0.47 -11.48 -11.12
CA LEU A 214 0.54 -11.19 -10.10
C LEU A 214 1.84 -11.96 -10.36
N THR A 215 1.75 -13.24 -10.74
CA THR A 215 2.91 -14.05 -11.10
C THR A 215 3.65 -13.45 -12.31
N GLU A 216 2.93 -13.01 -13.34
CA GLU A 216 3.51 -12.35 -14.51
C GLU A 216 4.26 -11.08 -14.14
N ILE A 217 3.68 -10.23 -13.28
CA ILE A 217 4.34 -9.01 -12.78
C ILE A 217 5.61 -9.38 -12.01
N ARG A 218 5.58 -10.40 -11.17
CA ARG A 218 6.72 -10.84 -10.37
C ARG A 218 7.89 -11.40 -11.18
N ARG A 219 7.63 -11.94 -12.34
CA ARG A 219 8.70 -12.40 -13.27
C ARG A 219 9.54 -11.25 -13.82
N VAL A 220 9.03 -10.01 -13.83
CA VAL A 220 9.76 -8.83 -14.37
C VAL A 220 10.25 -7.88 -13.29
N SER A 221 9.71 -7.91 -12.09
CA SER A 221 10.06 -6.98 -11.02
C SER A 221 9.96 -7.61 -9.64
N GLY A 222 10.91 -7.29 -8.79
CA GLY A 222 10.87 -7.61 -7.37
C GLY A 222 10.55 -6.40 -6.48
N ALA A 223 10.12 -5.24 -7.04
CA ALA A 223 9.71 -4.09 -6.24
C ALA A 223 8.50 -4.45 -5.35
N PRO A 224 8.42 -3.94 -4.12
CA PRO A 224 7.28 -4.17 -3.24
C PRO A 224 5.96 -3.81 -3.91
N MET A 225 5.00 -4.72 -3.81
CA MET A 225 3.64 -4.55 -4.29
C MET A 225 2.74 -4.18 -3.10
N ASP A 226 1.81 -3.29 -3.33
CA ASP A 226 0.75 -2.96 -2.36
C ASP A 226 -0.58 -3.43 -2.93
N MET A 227 -1.39 -4.16 -2.16
CA MET A 227 -2.67 -4.64 -2.63
C MET A 227 -3.74 -4.60 -1.54
N TYR A 228 -4.91 -4.10 -1.86
CA TYR A 228 -6.05 -4.18 -0.97
C TYR A 228 -6.58 -5.62 -0.87
N ILE A 229 -6.63 -6.13 0.35
CA ILE A 229 -7.30 -7.40 0.68
C ILE A 229 -8.81 -7.18 0.82
N GLU A 230 -9.21 -6.03 1.33
CA GLU A 230 -10.55 -5.46 1.16
C GLU A 230 -10.40 -4.07 0.56
N ALA A 231 -10.93 -3.87 -0.64
CA ALA A 231 -10.87 -2.61 -1.36
C ALA A 231 -12.08 -1.72 -1.03
N PRO A 232 -11.91 -0.37 -0.97
CA PRO A 232 -13.03 0.55 -0.97
C PRO A 232 -13.88 0.42 -2.26
N ASP A 233 -15.13 0.88 -2.21
CA ASP A 233 -16.06 0.76 -3.35
C ASP A 233 -15.59 1.50 -4.60
N ASP A 234 -14.93 2.64 -4.45
CA ASP A 234 -14.32 3.39 -5.55
C ASP A 234 -13.13 2.67 -6.21
N LEU A 235 -12.61 1.62 -5.57
CA LEU A 235 -11.61 0.69 -6.10
C LEU A 235 -12.21 -0.71 -6.39
N GLY A 236 -13.54 -0.82 -6.48
CA GLY A 236 -14.25 -2.03 -6.87
C GLY A 236 -14.87 -2.82 -5.73
N GLY A 237 -14.59 -2.53 -4.47
CA GLY A 237 -15.22 -3.19 -3.30
C GLY A 237 -14.85 -4.67 -3.13
N TYR A 238 -13.77 -5.16 -3.74
CA TYR A 238 -13.35 -6.57 -3.67
C TYR A 238 -12.91 -6.97 -2.26
N ILE A 239 -13.28 -8.20 -1.86
CA ILE A 239 -12.87 -8.82 -0.60
C ILE A 239 -12.18 -10.15 -0.92
N ARG A 240 -10.87 -10.23 -0.65
CA ARG A 240 -10.01 -11.36 -1.01
C ARG A 240 -9.39 -12.07 0.20
N MET A 241 -10.10 -12.09 1.32
CA MET A 241 -9.61 -12.66 2.59
C MET A 241 -9.16 -14.13 2.47
N TYR A 242 -9.89 -14.96 1.73
CA TYR A 242 -9.54 -16.38 1.55
C TYR A 242 -8.35 -16.61 0.62
N GLU A 243 -7.95 -15.61 -0.16
CA GLU A 243 -6.82 -15.70 -1.09
C GLU A 243 -5.51 -15.16 -0.50
N VAL A 244 -5.51 -14.62 0.73
CA VAL A 244 -4.35 -13.90 1.30
C VAL A 244 -3.07 -14.74 1.24
N ALA A 245 -3.13 -16.01 1.57
CA ALA A 245 -1.97 -16.91 1.50
C ALA A 245 -1.41 -17.01 0.07
N GLU A 246 -2.28 -17.17 -0.94
CA GLU A 246 -1.87 -17.23 -2.35
C GLU A 246 -1.39 -15.88 -2.88
N LEU A 247 -2.01 -14.78 -2.45
CA LEU A 247 -1.54 -13.44 -2.79
C LEU A 247 -0.12 -13.21 -2.28
N ILE A 248 0.20 -13.64 -1.06
CA ILE A 248 1.56 -13.59 -0.51
C ILE A 248 2.48 -14.50 -1.33
N ARG A 249 2.06 -15.74 -1.57
CA ARG A 249 2.88 -16.72 -2.28
C ARG A 249 3.31 -16.23 -3.67
N ARG A 250 2.39 -15.63 -4.43
CA ARG A 250 2.64 -15.17 -5.80
C ARG A 250 3.11 -13.72 -5.88
N GLY A 251 2.61 -12.86 -4.97
CA GLY A 251 2.83 -11.41 -5.02
C GLY A 251 3.95 -10.87 -4.14
N ALA A 252 4.64 -11.67 -3.34
CA ALA A 252 5.70 -11.18 -2.44
C ALA A 252 6.87 -10.50 -3.19
N PRO A 253 7.48 -9.44 -2.63
CA PRO A 253 7.16 -8.78 -1.37
C PRO A 253 5.87 -7.97 -1.46
N LEU A 254 4.94 -8.20 -0.52
CA LEU A 254 3.57 -7.70 -0.60
C LEU A 254 3.14 -6.96 0.66
N TYR A 255 2.60 -5.74 0.51
CA TYR A 255 1.83 -5.07 1.55
C TYR A 255 0.36 -5.48 1.46
N LEU A 256 -0.16 -6.08 2.53
CA LEU A 256 -1.57 -6.37 2.70
C LEU A 256 -2.29 -5.13 3.23
N LYS A 257 -3.16 -4.54 2.42
CA LYS A 257 -3.89 -3.32 2.77
C LYS A 257 -5.33 -3.65 3.15
N PHE A 258 -5.79 -3.05 4.24
CA PHE A 258 -7.13 -3.27 4.76
C PHE A 258 -7.97 -1.99 4.59
N GLY A 259 -8.67 -1.89 3.46
CA GLY A 259 -9.72 -0.90 3.23
C GLY A 259 -11.05 -1.38 3.77
N LEU A 260 -12.11 -0.64 3.43
CA LEU A 260 -13.48 -1.03 3.75
C LEU A 260 -14.37 -0.86 2.53
N SER A 261 -15.07 -1.91 2.15
CA SER A 261 -16.19 -1.84 1.22
C SER A 261 -17.45 -1.32 1.96
N ARG A 262 -18.33 -0.64 1.24
CA ARG A 262 -19.57 -0.05 1.75
C ARG A 262 -19.37 0.88 2.95
N ALA A 263 -18.22 1.57 2.99
CA ALA A 263 -17.95 2.59 3.98
C ALA A 263 -18.43 3.97 3.49
N PRO A 264 -18.85 4.85 4.41
CA PRO A 264 -19.08 6.26 4.07
C PRO A 264 -17.82 6.90 3.49
N GLY A 265 -18.00 7.83 2.52
CA GLY A 265 -16.89 8.63 2.00
C GLY A 265 -16.30 9.54 3.07
N ILE A 266 -14.97 9.56 3.16
CA ILE A 266 -14.25 10.40 4.11
C ILE A 266 -13.29 11.39 3.44
N TYR A 267 -13.32 11.47 2.12
CA TYR A 267 -12.41 12.33 1.34
C TYR A 267 -13.13 13.50 0.67
N PRO A 268 -12.58 14.72 0.72
CA PRO A 268 -11.47 15.13 1.58
C PRO A 268 -11.87 15.14 3.06
N TRP A 269 -10.97 14.67 3.92
CA TRP A 269 -11.20 14.64 5.37
C TRP A 269 -11.31 16.06 5.96
N GLY A 270 -12.03 16.14 7.07
CA GLY A 270 -12.13 17.31 7.92
C GLY A 270 -12.79 16.93 9.24
N THR A 271 -12.72 17.83 10.24
CA THR A 271 -13.25 17.58 11.59
C THR A 271 -14.74 17.26 11.61
N HIS A 272 -15.52 17.72 10.62
CA HIS A 272 -16.94 17.38 10.44
C HIS A 272 -17.20 15.90 10.13
N LEU A 273 -16.16 15.14 9.71
CA LEU A 273 -16.22 13.70 9.44
C LEU A 273 -15.56 12.87 10.56
N ARG A 274 -15.26 13.49 11.70
CA ARG A 274 -14.47 12.90 12.78
C ARG A 274 -14.94 11.52 13.19
N ASP A 275 -16.21 11.38 13.57
CA ASP A 275 -16.71 10.13 14.16
C ASP A 275 -16.65 8.97 13.16
N VAL A 276 -17.09 9.18 11.91
CA VAL A 276 -17.01 8.16 10.86
C VAL A 276 -15.56 7.81 10.52
N THR A 277 -14.66 8.77 10.59
CA THR A 277 -13.23 8.54 10.35
C THR A 277 -12.62 7.66 11.44
N LEU A 278 -12.93 7.91 12.71
CA LEU A 278 -12.43 7.11 13.84
C LEU A 278 -12.99 5.69 13.82
N ASP A 279 -14.28 5.53 13.53
CA ASP A 279 -14.93 4.21 13.50
C ASP A 279 -14.42 3.37 12.33
N THR A 280 -14.29 3.95 11.15
CA THR A 280 -13.74 3.25 10.00
C THR A 280 -12.24 2.94 10.17
N ALA A 281 -11.48 3.79 10.85
CA ALA A 281 -10.09 3.53 11.18
C ALA A 281 -9.93 2.29 12.06
N ARG A 282 -10.73 2.16 13.13
CA ARG A 282 -10.75 0.97 14.00
C ARG A 282 -11.16 -0.29 13.23
N GLU A 283 -12.21 -0.20 12.40
CA GLU A 283 -12.69 -1.34 11.64
C GLU A 283 -11.66 -1.84 10.62
N ARG A 284 -10.85 -0.96 10.01
CA ARG A 284 -9.73 -1.39 9.15
C ARG A 284 -8.71 -2.23 9.90
N VAL A 285 -8.39 -1.89 11.14
CA VAL A 285 -7.51 -2.71 11.98
C VAL A 285 -8.15 -4.07 12.26
N ARG A 286 -9.46 -4.10 12.55
CA ARG A 286 -10.19 -5.34 12.74
C ARG A 286 -10.18 -6.23 11.49
N ARG A 287 -10.28 -5.66 10.26
CA ARG A 287 -10.09 -6.41 9.01
C ARG A 287 -8.69 -7.04 8.93
N GLY A 288 -7.67 -6.32 9.39
CA GLY A 288 -6.33 -6.87 9.54
C GLY A 288 -6.31 -8.11 10.44
N ARG A 289 -6.95 -8.05 11.62
CA ARG A 289 -7.04 -9.22 12.53
C ARG A 289 -7.70 -10.43 11.86
N LEU A 290 -8.81 -10.22 11.15
CA LEU A 290 -9.49 -11.31 10.45
C LEU A 290 -8.60 -12.00 9.40
N ALA A 291 -7.81 -11.21 8.67
CA ALA A 291 -6.86 -11.76 7.70
C ALA A 291 -5.73 -12.56 8.37
N LEU A 292 -5.21 -12.07 9.50
CA LEU A 292 -4.17 -12.77 10.27
C LEU A 292 -4.70 -14.09 10.84
N ASP A 293 -5.93 -14.11 11.35
CA ASP A 293 -6.56 -15.34 11.82
C ASP A 293 -6.76 -16.38 10.71
N LEU A 294 -7.08 -15.94 9.50
CA LEU A 294 -7.16 -16.82 8.34
C LEU A 294 -5.79 -17.34 7.92
N LEU A 295 -4.75 -16.48 7.90
CA LEU A 295 -3.38 -16.90 7.61
C LEU A 295 -2.90 -17.97 8.58
N ALA A 296 -3.13 -17.76 9.88
CA ALA A 296 -2.78 -18.75 10.92
C ALA A 296 -3.51 -20.09 10.72
N ARG A 297 -4.82 -20.05 10.42
CA ARG A 297 -5.59 -21.27 10.10
C ARG A 297 -5.09 -22.00 8.85
N HIS A 298 -4.52 -21.27 7.91
CA HIS A 298 -3.97 -21.84 6.68
C HIS A 298 -2.50 -22.27 6.82
N GLY A 299 -1.87 -22.04 8.00
CA GLY A 299 -0.44 -22.29 8.20
C GLY A 299 0.45 -21.41 7.32
N ALA A 300 0.00 -20.20 7.00
CA ALA A 300 0.64 -19.26 6.09
C ALA A 300 0.97 -17.90 6.76
N ASP A 301 0.95 -17.85 8.08
CA ASP A 301 1.24 -16.66 8.91
C ASP A 301 2.74 -16.42 9.11
N GLY A 302 3.58 -17.37 8.73
CA GLY A 302 5.03 -17.21 8.68
C GLY A 302 5.47 -16.14 7.67
N ASP A 303 6.77 -15.84 7.66
CA ASP A 303 7.40 -14.94 6.71
C ASP A 303 6.88 -13.47 6.73
N MET A 304 6.22 -13.03 7.80
CA MET A 304 5.97 -11.62 8.02
C MET A 304 7.30 -10.88 8.22
N ALA A 305 7.44 -9.72 7.57
CA ALA A 305 8.63 -8.89 7.76
C ALA A 305 8.74 -8.41 9.23
N PRO A 306 9.95 -8.24 9.77
CA PRO A 306 10.12 -7.67 11.10
C PRO A 306 9.50 -6.27 11.21
N LEU A 307 8.83 -5.98 12.33
CA LEU A 307 8.38 -4.63 12.65
C LEU A 307 9.57 -3.68 12.74
N GLY A 308 9.37 -2.42 12.38
CA GLY A 308 10.44 -1.42 12.35
C GLY A 308 11.39 -1.53 11.15
N SER A 309 11.27 -2.58 10.33
CA SER A 309 12.05 -2.70 9.10
C SER A 309 11.49 -1.74 8.05
N ARG A 310 12.24 -0.68 7.74
CA ARG A 310 11.90 0.26 6.66
C ARG A 310 12.34 -0.29 5.31
N LEU A 311 11.73 0.21 4.22
CA LEU A 311 12.35 0.03 2.90
C LEU A 311 13.68 0.79 2.94
N PRO A 312 14.80 0.16 2.57
CA PRO A 312 16.00 0.94 2.30
C PRO A 312 15.64 1.95 1.22
N GLY A 313 16.15 3.16 1.30
CA GLY A 313 15.92 4.23 0.32
C GLY A 313 15.99 3.74 -1.12
N PRO A 314 15.93 4.58 -2.13
CA PRO A 314 15.45 4.21 -3.47
C PRO A 314 15.98 2.86 -3.94
N LEU A 315 15.06 1.93 -4.18
CA LEU A 315 15.37 0.58 -4.68
C LEU A 315 15.76 0.67 -6.17
N HIS A 316 16.84 1.41 -6.46
CA HIS A 316 17.32 1.57 -7.84
C HIS A 316 17.72 0.22 -8.42
N ARG A 317 16.85 -0.33 -9.26
CA ARG A 317 17.05 -1.60 -9.95
C ARG A 317 17.45 -1.43 -11.40
N PHE A 318 17.40 -0.21 -11.93
CA PHE A 318 17.80 0.08 -13.29
C PHE A 318 18.97 1.08 -13.30
N PRO A 319 19.98 0.84 -14.15
CA PRO A 319 21.05 1.82 -14.36
C PRO A 319 20.45 3.19 -14.75
N THR A 320 20.92 4.24 -14.14
CA THR A 320 20.48 5.62 -14.35
C THR A 320 21.03 6.20 -15.65
N GLY A 321 20.84 5.50 -16.77
CA GLY A 321 21.40 5.89 -18.05
C GLY A 321 20.58 5.39 -19.21
N ALA A 322 19.50 6.07 -19.52
CA ALA A 322 18.93 6.22 -20.85
C ALA A 322 17.99 7.43 -20.83
#